data_e753d35e234a08a61d40045d0efbbc26
#
_entry.id   e753d35e234a08a61d40045d0efbbc26
#
_cell.length_a   1.000
_cell.length_b   1.000
_cell.length_c   1.000
_cell.angle_alpha   90.00
_cell.angle_beta   90.00
_cell.angle_gamma   90.00
#
_symmetry.space_group_name_H-M   'P 1'
#
loop_
_entity.id
_entity.type
_entity.pdbx_description
1 polymer ?
#
loop_
_entity_poly.entity_id
_entity_poly.type
_entity_poly.pdbx_seq_one_letter_code
_entity_poly.pdbx_strand_id
1 'polypeptide(L)'
;MIVRVLKAQVRANRVAAFDVLFRRQVDLLRGQPGLEYVKLARRLQPDGGEEVMLFEEWLDARSLYAWVGPNLAEPRLVPGARELIDELHVAHYEAMDKDIVIDFPRDGLDTTSTALG
;
A
#
# COMPACT_ATOMS: atom_id res chain seq x y z
N MET A 1 -11.37 -11.92 -3.09
CA MET A 1 -10.82 -10.64 -2.66
C MET A 1 -9.43 -10.43 -3.24
N ILE A 2 -9.13 -9.25 -3.70
CA ILE A 2 -7.85 -8.96 -4.31
C ILE A 2 -7.12 -7.91 -3.50
N VAL A 3 -5.85 -8.18 -3.21
CA VAL A 3 -4.98 -7.25 -2.52
C VAL A 3 -4.09 -6.57 -3.55
N ARG A 4 -4.08 -5.25 -3.54
CA ARG A 4 -3.22 -4.43 -4.38
C ARG A 4 -2.24 -3.69 -3.49
N VAL A 5 -0.97 -3.80 -3.79
CA VAL A 5 0.08 -3.14 -3.01
C VAL A 5 0.89 -2.25 -3.92
N LEU A 6 0.99 -0.98 -3.56
CA LEU A 6 1.91 -0.05 -4.21
C LEU A 6 3.03 0.25 -3.22
N LYS A 7 4.26 0.16 -3.70
CA LYS A 7 5.42 0.58 -2.92
C LYS A 7 6.12 1.71 -3.65
N ALA A 8 6.38 2.79 -2.95
CA ALA A 8 6.99 3.98 -3.51
C ALA A 8 8.22 4.38 -2.72
N GLN A 9 9.30 4.66 -3.43
CA GLN A 9 10.52 5.20 -2.83
C GLN A 9 10.52 6.71 -3.05
N VAL A 10 10.60 7.48 -1.98
CA VAL A 10 10.53 8.94 -2.02
C VAL A 10 11.76 9.53 -1.34
N ARG A 11 12.50 10.38 -2.04
CA ARG A 11 13.69 11.02 -1.47
C ARG A 11 13.31 12.10 -0.46
N ALA A 12 14.25 12.40 0.43
CA ALA A 12 14.01 13.28 1.58
C ALA A 12 13.38 14.62 1.22
N ASN A 13 13.88 15.26 0.17
CA ASN A 13 13.41 16.60 -0.20
C ASN A 13 12.02 16.63 -0.87
N ARG A 14 11.42 15.47 -1.07
CA ARG A 14 10.09 15.35 -1.68
C ARG A 14 9.04 14.77 -0.74
N VAL A 15 9.45 14.34 0.44
CA VAL A 15 8.57 13.67 1.39
C VAL A 15 7.37 14.54 1.78
N ALA A 16 7.59 15.79 2.09
CA ALA A 16 6.49 16.67 2.52
C ALA A 16 5.44 16.86 1.43
N ALA A 17 5.88 17.09 0.19
CA ALA A 17 4.96 17.23 -0.94
C ALA A 17 4.23 15.92 -1.22
N PHE A 18 4.96 14.82 -1.14
CA PHE A 18 4.38 13.49 -1.35
C PHE A 18 3.29 13.18 -0.32
N ASP A 19 3.52 13.49 0.95
CA ASP A 19 2.55 13.23 2.01
C ASP A 19 1.21 13.95 1.73
N VAL A 20 1.26 15.17 1.27
CA VAL A 20 0.05 15.91 0.93
C VAL A 20 -0.73 15.21 -0.18
N LEU A 21 -0.05 14.78 -1.24
CA LEU A 21 -0.71 14.14 -2.37
C LEU A 21 -1.22 12.75 -2.02
N PHE A 22 -0.48 12.00 -1.21
CA PHE A 22 -0.93 10.65 -0.84
C PHE A 22 -2.08 10.65 0.17
N ARG A 23 -2.23 11.68 0.97
CA ARG A 23 -3.44 11.84 1.77
C ARG A 23 -4.67 12.01 0.87
N ARG A 24 -4.52 12.78 -0.21
CA ARG A 24 -5.58 12.91 -1.22
C ARG A 24 -5.84 11.59 -1.92
N GLN A 25 -4.80 10.84 -2.21
CA GLN A 25 -4.92 9.51 -2.82
C GLN A 25 -5.78 8.59 -1.95
N VAL A 26 -5.49 8.55 -0.65
CA VAL A 26 -6.25 7.71 0.29
C VAL A 26 -7.70 8.18 0.40
N ASP A 27 -7.91 9.48 0.47
CA ASP A 27 -9.26 10.03 0.56
C ASP A 27 -10.09 9.69 -0.69
N LEU A 28 -9.48 9.76 -1.85
CA LEU A 28 -10.14 9.39 -3.10
C LEU A 28 -10.47 7.91 -3.13
N LEU A 29 -9.54 7.07 -2.69
CA LEU A 29 -9.74 5.62 -2.62
C LEU A 29 -10.90 5.23 -1.71
N ARG A 30 -11.02 5.86 -0.56
CA ARG A 30 -12.06 5.51 0.42
C ARG A 30 -13.47 5.60 -0.13
N GLY A 31 -13.68 6.39 -1.17
CA GLY A 31 -14.99 6.52 -1.80
C GLY A 31 -15.27 5.51 -2.90
N GLN A 32 -14.34 4.64 -3.22
CA GLN A 32 -14.49 3.76 -4.38
C GLN A 32 -15.33 2.52 -4.07
N PRO A 33 -16.32 2.21 -4.94
CA PRO A 33 -17.10 0.99 -4.76
C PRO A 33 -16.22 -0.25 -4.80
N GLY A 34 -16.45 -1.15 -3.86
CA GLY A 34 -15.70 -2.42 -3.78
C GLY A 34 -14.38 -2.35 -3.06
N LEU A 35 -13.94 -1.18 -2.64
CA LEU A 35 -12.78 -1.09 -1.77
C LEU A 35 -13.20 -1.43 -0.33
N GLU A 36 -12.62 -2.51 0.20
CA GLU A 36 -12.96 -3.00 1.53
C GLU A 36 -12.02 -2.48 2.60
N TYR A 37 -10.77 -2.20 2.24
CA TYR A 37 -9.77 -1.79 3.20
C TYR A 37 -8.65 -1.04 2.49
N VAL A 38 -8.13 0.00 3.12
CA VAL A 38 -6.97 0.73 2.64
C VAL A 38 -6.09 1.12 3.82
N LYS A 39 -4.79 0.95 3.66
CA LYS A 39 -3.82 1.35 4.66
C LYS A 39 -2.61 1.95 3.99
N LEU A 40 -2.16 3.08 4.53
CA LEU A 40 -0.94 3.73 4.13
C LEU A 40 0.07 3.55 5.25
N ALA A 41 1.23 3.01 4.93
CA ALA A 41 2.30 2.80 5.88
C ALA A 41 3.61 3.32 5.30
N ARG A 42 4.55 3.66 6.17
CA ARG A 42 5.85 4.14 5.72
C ARG A 42 6.98 3.59 6.56
N ARG A 43 8.13 3.47 5.94
CA ARG A 43 9.37 3.15 6.61
C ARG A 43 10.34 4.32 6.40
N LEU A 44 10.76 4.93 7.49
CA LEU A 44 11.74 6.01 7.43
C LEU A 44 13.12 5.46 7.12
N GLN A 45 13.88 6.19 6.33
CA GLN A 45 15.22 5.81 5.93
C GLN A 45 16.25 6.75 6.55
N PRO A 46 17.49 6.27 6.78
CA PRO A 46 18.53 7.08 7.43
C PRO A 46 18.83 8.41 6.74
N ASP A 47 18.66 8.47 5.44
CA ASP A 47 18.91 9.69 4.65
C ASP A 47 17.74 10.68 4.68
N GLY A 48 16.68 10.37 5.42
CA GLY A 48 15.49 11.20 5.48
C GLY A 48 14.43 10.88 4.42
N GLY A 49 14.74 9.97 3.51
CA GLY A 49 13.76 9.48 2.56
C GLY A 49 12.77 8.52 3.20
N GLU A 50 11.79 8.07 2.43
CA GLU A 50 10.78 7.14 2.90
C GLU A 50 10.50 6.07 1.84
N GLU A 51 10.26 4.87 2.32
CA GLU A 51 9.57 3.86 1.53
C GLU A 51 8.13 3.84 2.00
N VAL A 52 7.21 4.06 1.08
CA VAL A 52 5.79 4.14 1.40
C VAL A 52 5.07 2.96 0.78
N MET A 53 4.17 2.37 1.53
CA MET A 53 3.35 1.26 1.06
C MET A 53 1.88 1.66 1.15
N LEU A 54 1.18 1.55 0.04
CA LEU A 54 -0.27 1.69 0.00
C LEU A 54 -0.86 0.31 -0.21
N PHE A 55 -1.59 -0.16 0.78
CA PHE A 55 -2.20 -1.48 0.80
C PHE A 55 -3.71 -1.33 0.60
N GLU A 56 -4.26 -2.04 -0.40
CA GLU A 56 -5.67 -1.97 -0.75
C GLU A 56 -6.27 -3.37 -0.82
N GLU A 57 -7.45 -3.55 -0.27
CA GLU A 57 -8.21 -4.79 -0.43
C GLU A 57 -9.48 -4.49 -1.21
N TRP A 58 -9.65 -5.19 -2.32
CA TRP A 58 -10.80 -5.02 -3.21
C TRP A 58 -11.69 -6.26 -3.17
N LEU A 59 -12.99 -6.03 -3.13
CA LEU A 59 -13.98 -7.10 -3.06
C LEU A 59 -13.79 -8.13 -4.17
N ASP A 60 -13.57 -7.66 -5.39
CA ASP A 60 -13.42 -8.50 -6.57
C ASP A 60 -12.64 -7.80 -7.67
N ALA A 61 -12.32 -8.54 -8.71
CA ALA A 61 -11.58 -8.03 -9.85
C ALA A 61 -12.36 -6.93 -10.59
N ARG A 62 -13.66 -7.05 -10.66
CA ARG A 62 -14.50 -6.06 -11.35
C ARG A 62 -14.32 -4.68 -10.73
N SER A 63 -14.40 -4.60 -9.41
CA SER A 63 -14.24 -3.34 -8.68
C SER A 63 -12.85 -2.75 -8.89
N LEU A 64 -11.83 -3.61 -8.83
CA LEU A 64 -10.46 -3.18 -9.06
C LEU A 64 -10.27 -2.64 -10.48
N TYR A 65 -10.75 -3.35 -11.50
CA TYR A 65 -10.64 -2.87 -12.86
C TYR A 65 -11.44 -1.58 -13.10
N ALA A 66 -12.56 -1.42 -12.42
CA ALA A 66 -13.33 -0.17 -12.51
C ALA A 66 -12.54 1.01 -11.97
N TRP A 67 -11.72 0.80 -10.96
CA TRP A 67 -10.84 1.84 -10.41
C TRP A 67 -9.60 2.08 -11.27
N VAL A 68 -8.87 1.03 -11.58
CA VAL A 68 -7.57 1.15 -12.25
C VAL A 68 -7.70 1.32 -13.77
N GLY A 69 -8.70 0.69 -14.37
CA GLY A 69 -8.77 0.55 -15.80
C GLY A 69 -8.20 -0.80 -16.26
N PRO A 70 -8.06 -1.02 -17.57
CA PRO A 70 -7.70 -2.34 -18.09
C PRO A 70 -6.27 -2.78 -17.81
N ASN A 71 -5.38 -1.84 -17.51
CA ASN A 71 -3.98 -2.15 -17.21
C ASN A 71 -3.72 -2.08 -15.71
N LEU A 72 -3.66 -3.24 -15.06
CA LEU A 72 -3.44 -3.29 -13.61
C LEU A 72 -2.05 -2.82 -13.19
N ALA A 73 -1.10 -2.74 -14.10
CA ALA A 73 0.21 -2.19 -13.79
C ALA A 73 0.19 -0.67 -13.64
N GLU A 74 -0.88 -0.04 -14.08
CA GLU A 74 -1.05 1.40 -13.93
C GLU A 74 -1.24 1.76 -12.46
N PRO A 75 -0.44 2.66 -11.89
CA PRO A 75 -0.55 2.97 -10.46
C PRO A 75 -1.82 3.74 -10.09
N ARG A 76 -2.44 4.45 -11.03
CA ARG A 76 -3.63 5.27 -10.80
C ARG A 76 -3.44 6.24 -9.64
N LEU A 77 -2.52 7.19 -9.81
CA LEU A 77 -2.18 8.18 -8.78
C LEU A 77 -2.83 9.53 -9.06
N VAL A 78 -3.06 10.29 -8.00
CA VAL A 78 -3.49 11.69 -8.15
C VAL A 78 -2.44 12.48 -8.93
N PRO A 79 -2.84 13.53 -9.66
CA PRO A 79 -1.90 14.32 -10.45
C PRO A 79 -0.76 14.86 -9.62
N GLY A 80 0.45 14.76 -10.15
CA GLY A 80 1.65 15.26 -9.50
C GLY A 80 2.36 14.26 -8.59
N ALA A 81 1.69 13.19 -8.18
CA ALA A 81 2.31 12.24 -7.25
C ALA A 81 3.42 11.43 -7.90
N ARG A 82 3.23 11.00 -9.15
CA ARG A 82 4.23 10.14 -9.82
C ARG A 82 5.59 10.80 -9.92
N GLU A 83 5.62 12.10 -10.15
CA GLU A 83 6.86 12.85 -10.31
C GLU A 83 7.67 12.96 -9.02
N LEU A 84 7.04 12.70 -7.89
CA LEU A 84 7.71 12.73 -6.58
C LEU A 84 8.30 11.38 -6.18
N ILE A 85 8.04 10.35 -6.98
CA ILE A 85 8.43 8.98 -6.67
C ILE A 85 9.64 8.58 -7.51
N ASP A 86 10.68 8.08 -6.87
CA ASP A 86 11.87 7.59 -7.56
C ASP A 86 11.70 6.18 -8.10
N GLU A 87 11.12 5.30 -7.28
CA GLU A 87 10.82 3.93 -7.67
C GLU A 87 9.41 3.59 -7.24
N LEU A 88 8.68 2.93 -8.12
CA LEU A 88 7.30 2.53 -7.85
C LEU A 88 7.10 1.09 -8.28
N HIS A 89 6.56 0.29 -7.38
CA HIS A 89 6.21 -1.09 -7.64
C HIS A 89 4.75 -1.33 -7.33
N VAL A 90 4.06 -2.02 -8.23
CA VAL A 90 2.66 -2.39 -8.08
C VAL A 90 2.57 -3.90 -8.14
N ALA A 91 1.94 -4.51 -7.16
CA ALA A 91 1.75 -5.95 -7.12
C ALA A 91 0.33 -6.28 -6.71
N HIS A 92 -0.18 -7.39 -7.22
CA HIS A 92 -1.51 -7.88 -6.90
C HIS A 92 -1.42 -9.28 -6.34
N TYR A 93 -2.27 -9.56 -5.36
CA TYR A 93 -2.35 -10.86 -4.72
C TYR A 93 -3.81 -11.27 -4.61
N GLU A 94 -4.07 -12.52 -4.84
CA GLU A 94 -5.38 -13.06 -4.54
C GLU A 94 -5.40 -13.49 -3.09
N ALA A 95 -6.37 -13.03 -2.31
CA ALA A 95 -6.51 -13.47 -0.94
C ALA A 95 -7.07 -14.89 -0.96
N MET A 96 -6.27 -15.81 -0.47
CA MET A 96 -6.63 -17.24 -0.50
C MET A 96 -7.78 -17.56 0.45
N ASP A 97 -7.74 -16.97 1.63
CA ASP A 97 -8.78 -17.17 2.64
C ASP A 97 -8.65 -16.05 3.68
N LYS A 98 -9.63 -15.18 3.70
CA LYS A 98 -9.58 -14.04 4.63
C LYS A 98 -9.87 -14.45 6.07
N ASP A 99 -10.37 -15.63 6.28
CA ASP A 99 -10.71 -16.12 7.62
C ASP A 99 -9.63 -17.00 8.21
N ILE A 100 -8.49 -17.13 7.53
CA ILE A 100 -7.38 -17.89 8.09
C ILE A 100 -6.85 -17.16 9.32
N VAL A 101 -6.84 -17.89 10.42
CA VAL A 101 -6.17 -17.44 11.63
C VAL A 101 -4.92 -18.27 11.79
N ILE A 102 -3.78 -17.62 11.76
CA ILE A 102 -2.51 -18.29 11.97
C ILE A 102 -2.13 -18.12 13.43
N ASP A 103 -2.03 -19.23 14.13
CA ASP A 103 -1.71 -19.23 15.54
C ASP A 103 -0.21 -19.45 15.72
N PHE A 104 0.50 -18.34 15.90
CA PHE A 104 1.93 -18.40 16.13
C PHE A 104 2.22 -18.75 17.58
N PRO A 105 3.23 -19.58 17.84
CA PRO A 105 3.65 -19.84 19.22
C PRO A 105 4.05 -18.53 19.89
N ARG A 106 3.45 -18.25 21.05
CA ARG A 106 3.78 -17.04 21.78
C ARG A 106 5.24 -16.98 22.18
N ASP A 107 5.76 -18.11 22.56
CA ASP A 107 7.17 -18.19 22.95
C ASP A 107 8.07 -17.76 21.80
N GLY A 108 7.75 -18.16 20.60
CA GLY A 108 8.49 -17.74 19.43
C GLY A 108 8.40 -16.26 19.18
N LEU A 109 7.27 -15.68 19.41
CA LEU A 109 7.08 -14.24 19.21
C LEU A 109 7.72 -13.44 20.33
N ASP A 110 7.62 -13.94 21.54
CA ASP A 110 8.17 -13.22 22.69
C ASP A 110 9.69 -13.21 22.69
N THR A 111 10.26 -14.33 22.33
CA THR A 111 11.71 -14.40 22.24
C THR A 111 12.21 -13.54 21.15
N THR A 112 11.43 -13.34 20.23
CA THR A 112 11.83 -12.49 19.21
C THR A 112 11.55 -11.13 19.56
N SER A 113 10.96 -10.96 20.60
CA SER A 113 11.09 -9.64 21.03
C SER A 113 12.46 -9.25 20.74
N THR A 114 13.00 -10.17 20.57
CA THR A 114 14.20 -10.23 20.04
C THR A 114 14.21 -10.40 18.58
N ALA A 115 13.81 -11.43 18.11
CA ALA A 115 13.90 -11.72 16.71
C ALA A 115 13.01 -10.83 15.91
N LEU A 116 11.97 -10.39 16.46
CA LEU A 116 11.12 -9.46 15.82
C LEU A 116 11.48 -8.08 16.13
N GLY A 117 12.10 -7.95 17.20
CA GLY A 117 12.58 -6.65 17.64
C GLY A 117 13.43 -6.09 16.59
#